data_20a69a6c6c629e6d105980a9926c6337
#
_entry.id   20a69a6c6c629e6d105980a9926c6337
#
_cell.length_a   1.000
_cell.length_b   1.000
_cell.length_c   1.000
_cell.angle_alpha   90.00
_cell.angle_beta   90.00
_cell.angle_gamma   90.00
#
_symmetry.space_group_name_H-M   'P 1'
#
loop_
_entity.id
_entity.type
_entity.pdbx_description
1 polymer ?
#
loop_
_entity_poly.entity_id
_entity_poly.type
_entity_poly.pdbx_seq_one_letter_code
_entity_poly.pdbx_strand_id
1 'polypeptide(L)'
;MREWKVTNGYKVKADELSWEELKNTTENVIEEKRKSHRIVVLDGYGLNPGDLSWEGIERMGEFTVYDRTSVDEIVSRAALADIVLTNKTPLSATTLEQLPHLRYIGVLATGYNIVDVEAAKNRGIAVTNIPAYSSESVAQMVFAHLLNIASDVAAHSQCVK
;
A
#
# COMPACT_ATOMS: atom_id res chain seq x y z
N MET A 1 -35.02 -18.85 23.01
CA MET A 1 -34.07 -18.86 21.90
C MET A 1 -33.31 -17.51 21.91
N ARG A 2 -32.07 -17.50 22.24
CA ARG A 2 -31.22 -16.26 22.15
C ARG A 2 -30.49 -16.30 20.82
N GLU A 3 -30.97 -15.51 19.85
CA GLU A 3 -30.25 -15.30 18.59
C GLU A 3 -29.14 -14.27 18.82
N TRP A 4 -27.90 -14.68 18.64
CA TRP A 4 -26.76 -13.74 18.60
C TRP A 4 -26.57 -13.27 17.15
N LYS A 5 -26.75 -11.97 16.92
CA LYS A 5 -26.33 -11.34 15.66
C LYS A 5 -24.82 -11.14 15.69
N VAL A 6 -24.08 -11.97 15.00
CA VAL A 6 -22.68 -11.67 14.68
C VAL A 6 -22.70 -10.55 13.64
N THR A 7 -21.98 -9.46 13.91
CA THR A 7 -21.88 -8.27 13.07
C THR A 7 -21.23 -8.58 11.72
N ASN A 8 -21.92 -9.20 10.80
CA ASN A 8 -21.56 -9.38 9.38
C ASN A 8 -22.60 -10.25 8.63
N GLY A 9 -23.83 -10.34 9.13
CA GLY A 9 -24.93 -11.00 8.41
C GLY A 9 -25.02 -12.51 8.52
N TYR A 10 -24.15 -13.17 9.30
CA TYR A 10 -24.24 -14.61 9.57
C TYR A 10 -25.05 -14.87 10.84
N LYS A 11 -26.13 -15.65 10.69
CA LYS A 11 -26.91 -16.18 11.82
C LYS A 11 -26.29 -17.49 12.25
N VAL A 12 -25.67 -17.54 13.43
CA VAL A 12 -25.21 -18.78 14.05
C VAL A 12 -26.16 -19.11 15.20
N LYS A 13 -26.72 -20.31 15.23
CA LYS A 13 -27.44 -20.83 16.38
C LYS A 13 -26.41 -21.21 17.44
N ALA A 14 -26.34 -20.43 18.50
CA ALA A 14 -25.34 -20.58 19.57
C ALA A 14 -25.52 -21.86 20.42
N ASP A 15 -26.61 -22.56 20.26
CA ASP A 15 -26.97 -23.69 21.11
C ASP A 15 -26.38 -25.03 20.64
N GLU A 16 -25.69 -25.07 19.49
CA GLU A 16 -25.19 -26.31 18.86
C GLU A 16 -23.66 -26.35 18.69
N LEU A 17 -22.93 -25.29 18.99
CA LEU A 17 -21.48 -25.24 18.79
C LEU A 17 -20.73 -25.00 20.12
N SER A 18 -19.65 -25.75 20.33
CA SER A 18 -18.70 -25.49 21.42
C SER A 18 -17.93 -24.17 21.22
N TRP A 19 -17.38 -23.62 22.30
CA TRP A 19 -16.55 -22.41 22.23
C TRP A 19 -15.35 -22.55 21.27
N GLU A 20 -14.81 -23.75 21.13
CA GLU A 20 -13.69 -24.06 20.23
C GLU A 20 -14.13 -24.08 18.77
N GLU A 21 -15.31 -24.62 18.47
CA GLU A 21 -15.90 -24.60 17.12
C GLU A 21 -16.29 -23.17 16.70
N LEU A 22 -16.81 -22.36 17.62
CA LEU A 22 -17.09 -20.93 17.37
C LEU A 22 -15.82 -20.13 17.09
N LYS A 23 -14.75 -20.38 17.83
CA LYS A 23 -13.43 -19.76 17.58
C LYS A 23 -12.89 -20.14 16.21
N ASN A 24 -12.85 -21.41 15.91
CA ASN A 24 -12.34 -21.92 14.63
C ASN A 24 -13.16 -21.42 13.46
N THR A 25 -14.51 -21.37 13.61
CA THR A 25 -15.39 -20.82 12.56
C THR A 25 -15.15 -19.32 12.37
N THR A 26 -14.97 -18.58 13.45
CA THR A 26 -14.68 -17.12 13.38
C THR A 26 -13.32 -16.86 12.77
N GLU A 27 -12.29 -17.62 13.16
CA GLU A 27 -10.94 -17.52 12.60
C GLU A 27 -10.92 -17.89 11.12
N ASN A 28 -11.63 -18.95 10.70
CA ASN A 28 -11.77 -19.34 9.30
C ASN A 28 -12.48 -18.28 8.46
N VAL A 29 -13.57 -17.69 8.98
CA VAL A 29 -14.31 -16.62 8.29
C VAL A 29 -13.46 -15.35 8.17
N ILE A 30 -12.67 -15.04 9.19
CA ILE A 30 -11.72 -13.92 9.16
C ILE A 30 -10.61 -14.20 8.15
N GLU A 31 -10.08 -15.41 8.11
CA GLU A 31 -9.04 -15.85 7.18
C GLU A 31 -9.53 -15.85 5.72
N GLU A 32 -10.74 -16.36 5.46
CA GLU A 32 -11.36 -16.30 4.13
C GLU A 32 -11.60 -14.85 3.68
N LYS A 33 -12.04 -13.96 4.58
CA LYS A 33 -12.20 -12.54 4.25
C LYS A 33 -10.88 -11.83 4.02
N ARG A 34 -9.81 -12.20 4.73
CA ARG A 34 -8.46 -11.69 4.47
C ARG A 34 -7.96 -12.11 3.10
N LYS A 35 -8.16 -13.37 2.70
CA LYS A 35 -7.80 -13.89 1.38
C LYS A 35 -8.65 -13.32 0.23
N SER A 36 -9.73 -12.61 0.53
CA SER A 36 -10.63 -12.06 -0.49
C SER A 36 -10.15 -10.75 -1.13
N HIS A 37 -9.13 -10.09 -0.59
CA HIS A 37 -8.62 -8.85 -1.16
C HIS A 37 -7.38 -9.11 -2.02
N ARG A 38 -7.40 -8.60 -3.24
CA ARG A 38 -6.24 -8.62 -4.14
C ARG A 38 -5.48 -7.33 -4.03
N ILE A 39 -4.25 -7.42 -3.56
CA ILE A 39 -3.34 -6.31 -3.30
C ILE A 39 -2.22 -6.35 -4.34
N VAL A 40 -2.07 -5.28 -5.09
CA VAL A 40 -1.03 -5.16 -6.11
C VAL A 40 -0.13 -3.97 -5.83
N VAL A 41 1.18 -4.21 -5.78
CA VAL A 41 2.21 -3.15 -5.76
C VAL A 41 2.76 -2.98 -7.16
N LEU A 42 2.67 -1.77 -7.72
CA LEU A 42 3.02 -1.50 -9.12
C LEU A 42 4.50 -1.17 -9.34
N ASP A 43 5.21 -0.72 -8.30
CA ASP A 43 6.59 -0.24 -8.40
C ASP A 43 7.40 -0.52 -7.12
N GLY A 44 7.39 -1.79 -6.72
CA GLY A 44 7.98 -2.26 -5.45
C GLY A 44 9.49 -2.05 -5.33
N TYR A 45 10.26 -2.09 -6.42
CA TYR A 45 11.72 -1.94 -6.38
C TYR A 45 12.18 -0.62 -5.76
N GLY A 46 11.46 0.48 -6.06
CA GLY A 46 11.79 1.80 -5.49
C GLY A 46 11.41 1.97 -4.02
N LEU A 47 10.61 1.06 -3.49
CA LEU A 47 10.11 1.06 -2.11
C LEU A 47 10.87 0.10 -1.22
N ASN A 48 11.16 -1.09 -1.77
CA ASN A 48 11.80 -2.19 -1.08
C ASN A 48 12.75 -2.90 -2.06
N PRO A 49 13.99 -2.49 -2.17
CA PRO A 49 14.97 -3.16 -3.02
C PRO A 49 15.45 -4.50 -2.45
N GLY A 50 14.80 -5.03 -1.41
CA GLY A 50 15.09 -6.31 -0.80
C GLY A 50 15.56 -6.22 0.66
N ASP A 51 15.46 -5.05 1.28
CA ASP A 51 15.87 -4.80 2.67
C ASP A 51 14.69 -4.79 3.67
N LEU A 52 13.45 -4.82 3.18
CA LEU A 52 12.24 -4.85 3.99
C LEU A 52 11.39 -6.09 3.71
N SER A 53 10.58 -6.50 4.69
CA SER A 53 9.63 -7.60 4.53
C SER A 53 8.25 -7.09 4.10
N TRP A 54 7.61 -7.77 3.16
CA TRP A 54 6.22 -7.57 2.77
C TRP A 54 5.22 -8.38 3.59
N GLU A 55 5.70 -9.27 4.50
CA GLU A 55 4.84 -10.18 5.28
C GLU A 55 3.63 -9.51 5.93
N GLY A 56 3.78 -8.27 6.40
CA GLY A 56 2.68 -7.53 7.02
C GLY A 56 1.52 -7.30 6.06
N ILE A 57 1.80 -7.08 4.76
CA ILE A 57 0.81 -6.84 3.72
C ILE A 57 0.33 -8.16 3.12
N GLU A 58 1.23 -9.14 2.92
CA GLU A 58 0.91 -10.48 2.42
C GLU A 58 -0.15 -11.19 3.27
N ARG A 59 -0.13 -10.97 4.59
CA ARG A 59 -1.14 -11.52 5.51
C ARG A 59 -2.53 -10.88 5.35
N MET A 60 -2.65 -9.78 4.60
CA MET A 60 -3.91 -9.05 4.43
C MET A 60 -4.73 -9.52 3.23
N GLY A 61 -4.12 -10.28 2.30
CA GLY A 61 -4.81 -10.74 1.09
C GLY A 61 -3.92 -11.46 0.09
N GLU A 62 -4.46 -11.68 -1.11
CA GLU A 62 -3.70 -12.16 -2.26
C GLU A 62 -2.78 -11.02 -2.71
N PHE A 63 -1.47 -11.19 -2.52
CA PHE A 63 -0.48 -10.12 -2.68
C PHE A 63 0.43 -10.36 -3.88
N THR A 64 0.59 -9.35 -4.73
CA THR A 64 1.49 -9.38 -5.88
C THR A 64 2.31 -8.10 -5.93
N VAL A 65 3.63 -8.24 -6.10
CA VAL A 65 4.57 -7.12 -6.25
C VAL A 65 5.19 -7.16 -7.63
N TYR A 66 5.14 -6.04 -8.32
CA TYR A 66 5.91 -5.77 -9.53
C TYR A 66 7.03 -4.79 -9.21
N ASP A 67 8.24 -5.07 -9.66
CA ASP A 67 9.39 -4.19 -9.46
C ASP A 67 9.17 -2.81 -10.07
N ARG A 68 8.67 -2.81 -11.30
CA ARG A 68 8.31 -1.62 -12.08
C ARG A 68 7.15 -1.96 -13.00
N THR A 69 6.27 -1.00 -13.22
CA THR A 69 5.13 -1.15 -14.13
C THR A 69 5.12 0.04 -15.10
N SER A 70 5.17 -0.25 -16.39
CA SER A 70 4.97 0.76 -17.44
C SER A 70 3.49 1.15 -17.54
N VAL A 71 3.21 2.32 -18.10
CA VAL A 71 1.84 2.87 -18.16
C VAL A 71 0.88 1.93 -18.90
N ASP A 72 1.33 1.28 -19.94
CA ASP A 72 0.58 0.32 -20.76
C ASP A 72 0.31 -1.02 -20.05
N GLU A 73 1.10 -1.36 -19.03
CA GLU A 73 0.91 -2.59 -18.25
C GLU A 73 0.02 -2.41 -17.01
N ILE A 74 -0.27 -1.17 -16.61
CA ILE A 74 -1.01 -0.92 -15.35
C ILE A 74 -2.34 -1.65 -15.33
N VAL A 75 -3.13 -1.51 -16.40
CA VAL A 75 -4.47 -2.10 -16.47
C VAL A 75 -4.40 -3.63 -16.41
N SER A 76 -3.50 -4.25 -17.17
CA SER A 76 -3.37 -5.71 -17.17
C SER A 76 -2.93 -6.27 -15.82
N ARG A 77 -2.09 -5.56 -15.08
CA ARG A 77 -1.58 -5.96 -13.77
C ARG A 77 -2.54 -5.71 -12.62
N ALA A 78 -3.33 -4.62 -12.72
CA ALA A 78 -4.25 -4.20 -11.66
C ALA A 78 -5.73 -4.48 -11.96
N ALA A 79 -6.07 -5.12 -13.10
CA ALA A 79 -7.45 -5.33 -13.55
C ALA A 79 -8.37 -5.97 -12.49
N LEU A 80 -7.83 -6.87 -11.69
CA LEU A 80 -8.58 -7.58 -10.66
C LEU A 80 -8.25 -7.10 -9.23
N ALA A 81 -7.42 -6.06 -9.09
CA ALA A 81 -7.01 -5.57 -7.79
C ALA A 81 -8.13 -4.79 -7.08
N ASP A 82 -8.32 -5.08 -5.80
CA ASP A 82 -9.14 -4.28 -4.89
C ASP A 82 -8.31 -3.13 -4.30
N ILE A 83 -7.00 -3.36 -4.13
CA ILE A 83 -6.05 -2.46 -3.50
C ILE A 83 -4.84 -2.33 -4.41
N VAL A 84 -4.48 -1.10 -4.73
CA VAL A 84 -3.22 -0.78 -5.44
C VAL A 84 -2.33 0.05 -4.53
N LEU A 85 -1.08 -0.37 -4.41
CA LEU A 85 -0.01 0.39 -3.76
C LEU A 85 0.97 0.86 -4.83
N THR A 86 1.35 2.12 -4.78
CA THR A 86 2.26 2.72 -5.76
C THR A 86 3.10 3.84 -5.15
N ASN A 87 4.28 4.08 -5.71
CA ASN A 87 5.13 5.22 -5.35
C ASN A 87 5.23 6.23 -6.49
N LYS A 88 5.47 5.75 -7.72
CA LYS A 88 5.72 6.60 -8.90
C LYS A 88 4.88 6.23 -10.13
N THR A 89 4.24 5.06 -10.14
CA THR A 89 3.41 4.63 -11.27
C THR A 89 2.12 5.46 -11.33
N PRO A 90 1.85 6.17 -12.43
CA PRO A 90 0.73 7.10 -12.51
C PRO A 90 -0.61 6.38 -12.66
N LEU A 91 -1.63 6.88 -11.98
CA LEU A 91 -3.01 6.41 -12.07
C LEU A 91 -3.91 7.55 -12.55
N SER A 92 -4.02 7.69 -13.88
CA SER A 92 -4.87 8.69 -14.54
C SER A 92 -6.36 8.33 -14.46
N ALA A 93 -7.24 9.29 -14.74
CA ALA A 93 -8.68 9.04 -14.83
C ALA A 93 -9.00 7.88 -15.77
N THR A 94 -8.39 7.86 -16.97
CA THR A 94 -8.59 6.81 -17.98
C THR A 94 -8.09 5.43 -17.52
N THR A 95 -7.03 5.40 -16.70
CA THR A 95 -6.55 4.16 -16.08
C THR A 95 -7.54 3.68 -15.01
N LEU A 96 -7.98 4.58 -14.15
CA LEU A 96 -8.92 4.26 -13.08
C LEU A 96 -10.26 3.72 -13.62
N GLU A 97 -10.75 4.26 -14.75
CA GLU A 97 -11.97 3.76 -15.41
C GLU A 97 -11.89 2.28 -15.80
N GLN A 98 -10.69 1.78 -16.10
CA GLN A 98 -10.44 0.40 -16.52
C GLN A 98 -10.19 -0.56 -15.34
N LEU A 99 -10.24 -0.07 -14.10
CA LEU A 99 -10.03 -0.86 -12.88
C LEU A 99 -11.32 -0.98 -12.05
N PRO A 100 -12.30 -1.78 -12.49
CA PRO A 100 -13.65 -1.78 -11.91
C PRO A 100 -13.72 -2.28 -10.46
N HIS A 101 -12.75 -3.09 -10.02
CA HIS A 101 -12.71 -3.66 -8.68
C HIS A 101 -11.95 -2.79 -7.68
N LEU A 102 -11.22 -1.77 -8.17
CA LEU A 102 -10.35 -0.96 -7.32
C LEU A 102 -11.15 -0.13 -6.32
N ARG A 103 -10.80 -0.24 -5.05
CA ARG A 103 -11.46 0.41 -3.91
C ARG A 103 -10.52 1.28 -3.08
N TYR A 104 -9.22 0.99 -3.14
CA TYR A 104 -8.23 1.70 -2.36
C TYR A 104 -6.91 1.87 -3.12
N ILE A 105 -6.32 3.06 -3.01
CA ILE A 105 -5.00 3.40 -3.53
C ILE A 105 -4.15 3.91 -2.36
N GLY A 106 -3.04 3.22 -2.09
CA GLY A 106 -2.01 3.66 -1.15
C GLY A 106 -0.83 4.24 -1.91
N VAL A 107 -0.63 5.55 -1.83
CA VAL A 107 0.57 6.20 -2.36
C VAL A 107 1.66 6.13 -1.29
N LEU A 108 2.66 5.30 -1.51
CA LEU A 108 3.77 5.05 -0.59
C LEU A 108 4.85 6.15 -0.68
N ALA A 109 4.39 7.39 -0.75
CA ALA A 109 5.20 8.60 -0.85
C ALA A 109 4.46 9.80 -0.24
N THR A 110 5.18 10.91 -0.06
CA THR A 110 4.57 12.17 0.39
C THR A 110 3.73 12.81 -0.73
N GLY A 111 4.26 12.87 -1.96
CA GLY A 111 3.55 13.44 -3.10
C GLY A 111 2.57 12.43 -3.70
N TYR A 112 1.33 12.84 -3.92
CA TYR A 112 0.27 12.02 -4.49
C TYR A 112 -0.23 12.51 -5.86
N ASN A 113 0.47 13.43 -6.48
CA ASN A 113 0.14 14.02 -7.79
C ASN A 113 0.20 13.01 -8.96
N ILE A 114 0.67 11.80 -8.72
CA ILE A 114 0.65 10.66 -9.65
C ILE A 114 -0.75 10.04 -9.77
N VAL A 115 -1.67 10.34 -8.83
CA VAL A 115 -3.05 9.83 -8.83
C VAL A 115 -4.01 10.95 -9.17
N ASP A 116 -4.92 10.72 -10.10
CA ASP A 116 -6.08 11.58 -10.31
C ASP A 116 -7.08 11.38 -9.16
N VAL A 117 -6.90 12.20 -8.12
CA VAL A 117 -7.67 12.11 -6.87
C VAL A 117 -9.14 12.43 -7.09
N GLU A 118 -9.45 13.32 -8.04
CA GLU A 118 -10.83 13.69 -8.34
C GLU A 118 -11.57 12.55 -9.05
N ALA A 119 -10.93 11.94 -10.04
CA ALA A 119 -11.45 10.73 -10.68
C ALA A 119 -11.62 9.57 -9.68
N ALA A 120 -10.65 9.35 -8.80
CA ALA A 120 -10.74 8.34 -7.74
C ALA A 120 -11.94 8.60 -6.82
N LYS A 121 -12.12 9.84 -6.35
CA LYS A 121 -13.23 10.26 -5.49
C LYS A 121 -14.59 10.01 -6.16
N ASN A 122 -14.73 10.38 -7.43
CA ASN A 122 -15.98 10.18 -8.18
C ASN A 122 -16.35 8.71 -8.34
N ARG A 123 -15.39 7.82 -8.24
CA ARG A 123 -15.57 6.37 -8.27
C ARG A 123 -15.67 5.72 -6.88
N GLY A 124 -15.59 6.52 -5.80
CA GLY A 124 -15.62 6.01 -4.43
C GLY A 124 -14.34 5.27 -4.02
N ILE A 125 -13.22 5.52 -4.71
CA ILE A 125 -11.91 4.94 -4.40
C ILE A 125 -11.24 5.79 -3.33
N ALA A 126 -10.88 5.19 -2.19
CA ALA A 126 -10.14 5.86 -1.15
C ALA A 126 -8.67 6.01 -1.55
N VAL A 127 -8.10 7.21 -1.39
CA VAL A 127 -6.68 7.48 -1.67
C VAL A 127 -6.01 7.97 -0.40
N THR A 128 -4.86 7.38 -0.07
CA THR A 128 -4.02 7.80 1.05
C THR A 128 -2.59 7.99 0.60
N ASN A 129 -1.83 8.78 1.37
CA ASN A 129 -0.39 8.99 1.18
C ASN A 129 0.32 8.98 2.53
N ILE A 130 1.66 9.12 2.54
CA ILE A 130 2.48 9.20 3.75
C ILE A 130 3.06 10.62 3.88
N PRO A 131 2.35 11.54 4.55
CA PRO A 131 2.78 12.93 4.63
C PRO A 131 4.03 13.10 5.48
N ALA A 132 4.93 14.00 5.07
CA ALA A 132 6.02 14.60 5.86
C ALA A 132 7.05 13.63 6.49
N TYR A 133 7.08 12.34 6.15
CA TYR A 133 7.99 11.37 6.77
C TYR A 133 9.48 11.64 6.54
N SER A 134 9.84 12.32 5.46
CA SER A 134 11.24 12.58 5.06
C SER A 134 11.69 14.02 5.24
N SER A 135 10.84 14.90 5.79
CA SER A 135 11.13 16.35 5.85
C SER A 135 12.42 16.66 6.60
N GLU A 136 12.65 16.02 7.73
CA GLU A 136 13.87 16.20 8.52
C GLU A 136 15.11 15.70 7.78
N SER A 137 15.03 14.52 7.16
CA SER A 137 16.13 13.95 6.39
C SER A 137 16.50 14.80 5.17
N VAL A 138 15.51 15.37 4.49
CA VAL A 138 15.72 16.29 3.37
C VAL A 138 16.40 17.57 3.85
N ALA A 139 15.89 18.17 4.93
CA ALA A 139 16.50 19.36 5.52
C ALA A 139 17.96 19.11 5.94
N GLN A 140 18.22 18.00 6.60
CA GLN A 140 19.58 17.60 7.00
C GLN A 140 20.50 17.46 5.79
N MET A 141 20.05 16.90 4.68
CA MET A 141 20.83 16.76 3.47
C MET A 141 21.13 18.12 2.82
N VAL A 142 20.19 19.07 2.85
CA VAL A 142 20.43 20.44 2.38
C VAL A 142 21.56 21.09 3.18
N PHE A 143 21.52 21.00 4.51
CA PHE A 143 22.61 21.53 5.35
C PHE A 143 23.92 20.78 5.14
N ALA A 144 23.92 19.48 4.97
CA ALA A 144 25.12 18.70 4.67
C ALA A 144 25.80 19.17 3.38
N HIS A 145 25.02 19.38 2.31
CA HIS A 145 25.54 19.93 1.05
C HIS A 145 26.06 21.36 1.21
N LEU A 146 25.29 22.22 1.89
CA LEU A 146 25.73 23.62 2.15
C LEU A 146 27.07 23.67 2.89
N LEU A 147 27.18 22.91 3.96
CA LEU A 147 28.43 22.84 4.75
C LEU A 147 29.58 22.23 3.96
N ASN A 148 29.33 21.22 3.14
CA ASN A 148 30.36 20.63 2.28
C ASN A 148 30.87 21.64 1.25
N ILE A 149 29.99 22.43 0.63
CA ILE A 149 30.38 23.49 -0.31
C ILE A 149 31.14 24.61 0.41
N ALA A 150 30.66 25.07 1.56
CA ALA A 150 31.27 26.18 2.31
C ALA A 150 32.62 25.83 2.93
N SER A 151 32.80 24.59 3.37
CA SER A 151 34.01 24.15 4.11
C SER A 151 34.95 23.27 3.28
N ASP A 152 34.55 22.87 2.06
CA ASP A 152 35.32 21.99 1.16
C ASP A 152 36.00 20.81 1.87
N VAL A 153 35.22 20.04 2.63
CA VAL A 153 35.72 18.98 3.51
C VAL A 153 36.59 17.96 2.75
N ALA A 154 36.26 17.70 1.48
CA ALA A 154 36.99 16.75 0.66
C ALA A 154 38.41 17.27 0.33
N ALA A 155 38.56 18.55 -0.04
CA ALA A 155 39.86 19.16 -0.31
C ALA A 155 40.73 19.21 0.94
N HIS A 156 40.17 19.61 2.08
CA HIS A 156 40.92 19.62 3.35
C HIS A 156 41.39 18.23 3.77
N SER A 157 40.53 17.20 3.60
CA SER A 157 40.90 15.79 3.89
C SER A 157 42.06 15.31 2.99
N GLN A 158 42.11 15.75 1.73
CA GLN A 158 43.22 15.40 0.82
C GLN A 158 44.53 16.10 1.16
N CYS A 159 44.46 17.34 1.68
CA CYS A 159 45.66 18.09 2.07
C CYS A 159 46.37 17.51 3.31
N VAL A 160 45.71 16.70 4.11
CA VAL A 160 46.25 16.10 5.35
C VAL A 160 46.88 14.73 5.13
N LYS A 161 46.63 14.10 3.97
CA LYS A 161 47.22 12.82 3.53
C LYS A 161 48.53 13.02 2.82
#